data_470aaddd5a8519a4d85d866ae0486089
#
_entry.id   470aaddd5a8519a4d85d866ae0486089
#
_cell.length_a   1.000
_cell.length_b   1.000
_cell.length_c   1.000
_cell.angle_alpha   90.00
_cell.angle_beta   90.00
_cell.angle_gamma   90.00
#
_symmetry.space_group_name_H-M   'P 1'
#
loop_
_entity.id
_entity.type
_entity.pdbx_description
1 polymer ?
#
loop_
_entity_poly.entity_id
_entity_poly.type
_entity_poly.pdbx_seq_one_letter_code
_entity_poly.pdbx_strand_id
1 'polypeptide(L)'
;YADSGNLGDDESGNTNDFTNRNSVVQTTGSPTTNFATLDPNNKGSGTLSYGNLKFATSTTWEGSKSTLGVMGGKWYCEMEAANGSSTDNQMWGIAAAADPVDQQIGYGANSYGYYGNAQKYHNNLGTSYGSTFATGDVIGCAFDLDNGAIWWSKNGTWQNSATIAEIAAGTTTNAAYTGINTSLFYYVALSCKNSGDAGIMNFGQLALNSGGNADDNGYGDFDYDVPAGFNALNQDNMVGTEQFQSAFSWIKNR
;
A
#
# COMPACT_ATOMS: atom_id res chain seq x y z
N TYR A 1 26.51 -8.20 4.26
CA TYR A 1 25.09 -8.50 4.28
C TYR A 1 24.94 -10.00 4.41
N ALA A 2 24.25 -10.48 5.43
CA ALA A 2 23.90 -11.89 5.55
C ALA A 2 23.13 -12.33 4.31
N ASP A 3 23.43 -13.51 3.80
CA ASP A 3 22.60 -14.07 2.74
C ASP A 3 21.18 -14.38 3.27
N SER A 4 20.21 -14.54 2.37
CA SER A 4 18.81 -14.79 2.75
C SER A 4 18.61 -16.10 3.53
N GLY A 5 19.57 -17.02 3.52
CA GLY A 5 19.54 -18.27 4.27
C GLY A 5 20.02 -18.14 5.71
N ASN A 6 20.76 -17.07 6.03
CA ASN A 6 21.48 -16.90 7.30
C ASN A 6 21.33 -15.50 7.89
N LEU A 7 20.10 -15.02 8.00
CA LEU A 7 19.79 -13.63 8.43
C LEU A 7 20.22 -13.28 9.86
N GLY A 8 20.78 -14.18 10.61
CA GLY A 8 21.27 -13.95 11.97
C GLY A 8 22.77 -14.11 12.14
N ASP A 9 23.48 -14.55 11.12
CA ASP A 9 24.88 -14.91 11.22
C ASP A 9 25.78 -13.67 11.28
N ASP A 10 26.77 -13.71 12.15
CA ASP A 10 27.84 -12.70 12.25
C ASP A 10 28.96 -13.03 11.27
N GLU A 11 29.00 -12.34 10.14
CA GLU A 11 30.03 -12.44 9.11
C GLU A 11 31.39 -11.89 9.55
N SER A 12 31.53 -11.35 10.75
CA SER A 12 32.78 -10.80 11.26
C SER A 12 33.77 -11.87 11.69
N GLY A 13 33.36 -13.13 11.80
CA GLY A 13 34.15 -14.25 12.29
C GLY A 13 34.26 -14.30 13.84
N ASN A 14 33.50 -13.47 14.55
CA ASN A 14 33.50 -13.45 16.00
C ASN A 14 32.38 -14.30 16.63
N THR A 15 31.57 -14.97 15.81
CA THR A 15 30.45 -15.84 16.20
C THR A 15 29.41 -15.17 17.13
N ASN A 16 29.16 -13.88 16.91
CA ASN A 16 28.13 -13.12 17.61
C ASN A 16 26.76 -13.23 16.92
N ASP A 17 26.38 -14.45 16.60
CA ASP A 17 25.15 -14.74 15.86
C ASP A 17 23.90 -14.29 16.62
N PHE A 18 22.96 -13.72 15.90
CA PHE A 18 21.64 -13.38 16.45
C PHE A 18 20.67 -14.54 16.25
N THR A 19 19.97 -14.91 17.31
CA THR A 19 18.86 -15.85 17.17
C THR A 19 17.69 -15.17 16.48
N ASN A 20 17.39 -15.55 15.24
CA ASN A 20 16.21 -15.11 14.53
C ASN A 20 14.94 -15.54 15.27
N ARG A 21 14.08 -14.57 15.60
CA ARG A 21 12.78 -14.84 16.21
C ARG A 21 11.69 -14.23 15.34
N ASN A 22 10.52 -14.90 15.27
CA ASN A 22 9.33 -14.41 14.59
C ASN A 22 9.52 -14.17 13.08
N SER A 23 10.11 -15.11 12.37
CA SER A 23 10.19 -15.11 10.89
C SER A 23 10.76 -13.80 10.33
N VAL A 24 12.03 -13.56 10.61
CA VAL A 24 12.76 -12.42 10.00
C VAL A 24 12.77 -12.61 8.48
N VAL A 25 12.40 -11.59 7.74
CA VAL A 25 12.35 -11.60 6.27
C VAL A 25 13.28 -10.52 5.74
N GLN A 26 14.06 -10.87 4.72
CA GLN A 26 14.85 -9.91 3.98
C GLN A 26 13.95 -9.14 3.01
N THR A 27 14.10 -7.82 2.95
CA THR A 27 13.40 -6.95 1.99
C THR A 27 14.40 -6.29 1.05
N THR A 28 13.94 -5.82 -0.10
CA THR A 28 14.77 -5.08 -1.07
C THR A 28 15.04 -3.64 -0.67
N GLY A 29 14.42 -3.17 0.42
CA GLY A 29 14.63 -1.82 0.95
C GLY A 29 16.08 -1.57 1.38
N SER A 30 16.62 -0.41 1.04
CA SER A 30 17.94 0.06 1.44
C SER A 30 17.87 1.52 1.91
N PRO A 31 18.90 2.08 2.55
CA PRO A 31 18.91 3.50 2.91
C PRO A 31 18.79 4.45 1.71
N THR A 32 19.15 3.99 0.51
CA THR A 32 19.03 4.75 -0.74
C THR A 32 17.74 4.46 -1.49
N THR A 33 17.14 3.28 -1.30
CA THR A 33 15.86 2.89 -1.91
C THR A 33 14.87 2.58 -0.79
N ASN A 34 14.37 3.61 -0.15
CA ASN A 34 13.48 3.48 1.01
C ASN A 34 12.03 3.45 0.53
N PHE A 35 11.43 2.25 0.58
CA PHE A 35 10.01 2.09 0.30
C PHE A 35 9.13 2.62 1.43
N ALA A 36 7.89 2.99 1.10
CA ALA A 36 6.89 3.30 2.10
C ALA A 36 6.66 2.09 3.04
N THR A 37 6.23 2.39 4.24
CA THR A 37 5.65 1.43 5.20
C THR A 37 4.38 2.05 5.78
N LEU A 38 3.62 1.32 6.56
CA LEU A 38 2.54 1.91 7.35
C LEU A 38 3.14 2.74 8.50
N ASP A 39 2.54 3.91 8.75
CA ASP A 39 3.07 4.88 9.71
C ASP A 39 2.54 4.63 11.13
N PRO A 40 3.40 4.30 12.10
CA PRO A 40 2.99 4.09 13.49
C PRO A 40 2.43 5.37 14.15
N ASN A 41 2.73 6.55 13.61
CA ASN A 41 2.21 7.83 14.12
C ASN A 41 0.92 8.28 13.43
N ASN A 42 0.50 7.60 12.35
CA ASN A 42 -0.70 7.92 11.60
C ASN A 42 -1.57 6.68 11.42
N LYS A 43 -1.98 6.11 12.54
CA LYS A 43 -2.84 4.92 12.63
C LYS A 43 -3.85 5.05 13.76
N GLY A 44 -4.93 4.27 13.69
CA GLY A 44 -5.84 4.02 14.79
C GLY A 44 -5.22 3.13 15.87
N SER A 45 -6.06 2.56 16.73
CA SER A 45 -5.62 1.73 17.87
C SER A 45 -5.07 0.34 17.46
N GLY A 46 -5.22 -0.07 16.20
CA GLY A 46 -4.70 -1.33 15.67
C GLY A 46 -3.20 -1.49 15.81
N THR A 47 -2.71 -2.70 15.59
CA THR A 47 -1.31 -3.09 15.77
C THR A 47 -0.58 -3.17 14.43
N LEU A 48 0.60 -2.57 14.35
CA LEU A 48 1.54 -2.77 13.25
C LEU A 48 2.55 -3.88 13.60
N SER A 49 2.90 -4.67 12.60
CA SER A 49 3.89 -5.74 12.70
C SER A 49 4.53 -5.98 11.32
N TYR A 50 5.40 -6.98 11.21
CA TYR A 50 6.02 -7.34 9.93
C TYR A 50 6.78 -6.17 9.29
N GLY A 51 7.62 -5.48 10.08
CA GLY A 51 8.34 -4.28 9.60
C GLY A 51 7.41 -3.10 9.26
N ASN A 52 6.28 -2.96 9.96
CA ASN A 52 5.21 -2.00 9.68
C ASN A 52 4.54 -2.21 8.31
N LEU A 53 4.54 -3.42 7.78
CA LEU A 53 3.79 -3.74 6.56
C LEU A 53 2.43 -4.37 6.85
N LYS A 54 2.27 -4.99 8.03
CA LYS A 54 1.01 -5.62 8.45
C LYS A 54 0.28 -4.75 9.47
N PHE A 55 -0.99 -4.47 9.19
CA PHE A 55 -1.91 -3.85 10.14
C PHE A 55 -2.99 -4.85 10.54
N ALA A 56 -3.27 -4.94 11.83
CA ALA A 56 -4.36 -5.75 12.38
C ALA A 56 -5.15 -4.95 13.40
N THR A 57 -6.47 -5.12 13.38
CA THR A 57 -7.38 -4.44 14.31
C THR A 57 -8.00 -5.40 15.31
N SER A 58 -8.73 -4.86 16.29
CA SER A 58 -9.34 -5.64 17.36
C SER A 58 -10.87 -5.64 17.38
N THR A 59 -11.55 -4.53 17.13
CA THR A 59 -13.02 -4.48 17.39
C THR A 59 -13.83 -3.53 16.51
N THR A 60 -13.24 -2.50 15.92
CA THR A 60 -13.94 -1.47 15.14
C THR A 60 -13.14 -1.14 13.89
N TRP A 61 -13.71 -0.36 12.97
CA TRP A 61 -12.96 0.18 11.87
C TRP A 61 -11.78 1.02 12.36
N GLU A 62 -10.60 0.57 12.01
CA GLU A 62 -9.33 1.20 12.33
C GLU A 62 -8.40 1.02 11.14
N GLY A 63 -7.54 1.97 10.90
CA GLY A 63 -6.63 1.92 9.76
C GLY A 63 -5.26 2.51 10.07
N SER A 64 -4.41 2.47 9.05
CA SER A 64 -3.12 3.14 9.02
C SER A 64 -2.87 3.70 7.63
N LYS A 65 -2.15 4.79 7.56
CA LYS A 65 -1.65 5.40 6.31
C LYS A 65 -0.18 5.06 6.10
N SER A 66 0.27 5.17 4.86
CA SER A 66 1.68 5.02 4.52
C SER A 66 2.55 6.15 5.08
N THR A 67 3.85 5.88 5.27
CA THR A 67 4.84 6.88 5.68
C THR A 67 5.15 7.91 4.59
N LEU A 68 4.95 7.55 3.31
CA LEU A 68 5.14 8.43 2.18
C LEU A 68 3.78 8.85 1.62
N GLY A 69 3.61 10.15 1.41
CA GLY A 69 2.43 10.74 0.76
C GLY A 69 2.82 11.43 -0.54
N VAL A 70 1.91 11.44 -1.50
CA VAL A 70 2.11 11.98 -2.85
C VAL A 70 0.98 12.92 -3.24
N MET A 71 1.27 13.92 -4.08
CA MET A 71 0.29 14.90 -4.58
C MET A 71 0.16 14.88 -6.11
N GLY A 72 0.89 14.01 -6.80
CA GLY A 72 0.86 13.81 -8.25
C GLY A 72 1.62 12.56 -8.63
N GLY A 73 1.74 12.31 -9.92
CA GLY A 73 2.36 11.11 -10.45
C GLY A 73 1.45 9.89 -10.43
N LYS A 74 1.99 8.78 -10.91
CA LYS A 74 1.30 7.50 -11.07
C LYS A 74 1.97 6.46 -10.19
N TRP A 75 1.19 5.81 -9.34
CA TRP A 75 1.72 4.94 -8.29
C TRP A 75 1.00 3.60 -8.26
N TYR A 76 1.75 2.56 -7.88
CA TYR A 76 1.24 1.20 -7.73
C TYR A 76 1.67 0.61 -6.40
N CYS A 77 0.79 -0.17 -5.79
CA CYS A 77 1.06 -0.98 -4.61
C CYS A 77 0.10 -2.15 -4.52
N GLU A 78 0.42 -3.12 -3.66
CA GLU A 78 -0.40 -4.32 -3.44
C GLU A 78 -0.73 -4.49 -1.97
N MET A 79 -1.84 -5.18 -1.68
CA MET A 79 -2.21 -5.64 -0.35
C MET A 79 -2.66 -7.09 -0.42
N GLU A 80 -2.13 -7.93 0.45
CA GLU A 80 -2.71 -9.22 0.76
C GLU A 80 -3.77 -9.09 1.85
N ALA A 81 -4.95 -9.65 1.63
CA ALA A 81 -5.92 -9.90 2.68
C ALA A 81 -5.39 -11.03 3.59
N ALA A 82 -4.60 -10.68 4.61
CA ALA A 82 -3.75 -11.64 5.32
C ALA A 82 -4.51 -12.50 6.34
N ASN A 83 -5.57 -11.97 6.91
CA ASN A 83 -6.44 -12.68 7.83
C ASN A 83 -7.78 -11.96 7.92
N GLY A 84 -8.85 -12.70 8.02
CA GLY A 84 -10.18 -12.12 8.16
C GLY A 84 -11.19 -13.17 8.56
N SER A 85 -12.07 -12.80 9.48
CA SER A 85 -13.21 -13.63 9.89
C SER A 85 -14.30 -13.69 8.82
N SER A 86 -14.28 -12.73 7.88
CA SER A 86 -15.16 -12.67 6.72
C SER A 86 -14.57 -11.76 5.64
N THR A 87 -15.04 -11.91 4.41
CA THR A 87 -14.68 -11.07 3.25
C THR A 87 -15.03 -9.59 3.43
N ASP A 88 -15.76 -9.26 4.50
CA ASP A 88 -16.46 -7.98 4.64
C ASP A 88 -15.78 -7.03 5.64
N ASN A 89 -14.49 -7.17 5.94
CA ASN A 89 -13.91 -6.43 7.05
C ASN A 89 -12.57 -5.78 6.74
N GLN A 90 -12.24 -5.68 5.46
CA GLN A 90 -11.00 -5.05 5.01
C GLN A 90 -11.29 -4.07 3.88
N MET A 91 -10.74 -2.89 4.00
CA MET A 91 -10.77 -1.87 2.97
C MET A 91 -9.40 -1.28 2.78
N TRP A 92 -9.03 -0.99 1.54
CA TRP A 92 -7.79 -0.31 1.27
C TRP A 92 -7.87 0.55 0.01
N GLY A 93 -6.94 1.49 -0.11
CA GLY A 93 -6.86 2.42 -1.20
C GLY A 93 -6.05 3.64 -0.83
N ILE A 94 -6.58 4.83 -1.04
CA ILE A 94 -5.89 6.08 -0.73
C ILE A 94 -6.76 6.99 0.13
N ALA A 95 -6.12 7.78 0.99
CA ALA A 95 -6.78 8.78 1.82
C ALA A 95 -5.93 10.05 1.92
N ALA A 96 -6.56 11.21 1.87
CA ALA A 96 -5.86 12.47 2.07
C ALA A 96 -5.34 12.59 3.52
N ALA A 97 -4.38 13.50 3.73
CA ALA A 97 -3.76 13.71 5.04
C ALA A 97 -4.78 13.98 6.16
N ALA A 98 -5.82 14.74 5.87
CA ALA A 98 -6.84 15.15 6.85
C ALA A 98 -7.92 14.08 7.10
N ASP A 99 -8.02 13.03 6.28
CA ASP A 99 -9.02 11.98 6.51
C ASP A 99 -8.67 11.12 7.72
N PRO A 100 -9.65 10.67 8.51
CA PRO A 100 -9.41 9.94 9.75
C PRO A 100 -8.85 8.53 9.52
N VAL A 101 -8.16 7.98 10.51
CA VAL A 101 -7.64 6.60 10.53
C VAL A 101 -8.41 5.68 11.50
N ASP A 102 -9.36 6.22 12.24
CA ASP A 102 -10.29 5.52 13.13
C ASP A 102 -11.64 5.22 12.45
N GLN A 103 -11.64 5.23 11.11
CA GLN A 103 -12.77 4.91 10.25
C GLN A 103 -12.33 4.03 9.07
N GLN A 104 -13.29 3.49 8.32
CA GLN A 104 -12.98 2.77 7.08
C GLN A 104 -12.40 3.71 6.01
N ILE A 105 -11.50 3.19 5.20
CA ILE A 105 -11.03 3.90 4.01
C ILE A 105 -12.22 4.15 3.06
N GLY A 106 -12.36 5.38 2.57
CA GLY A 106 -13.56 5.83 1.83
C GLY A 106 -14.62 6.49 2.71
N TYR A 107 -14.37 6.67 4.02
CA TYR A 107 -15.26 7.42 4.90
C TYR A 107 -15.26 8.91 4.58
N GLY A 108 -14.11 9.50 4.47
CA GLY A 108 -13.96 10.92 4.21
C GLY A 108 -14.19 11.32 2.76
N ALA A 109 -14.37 12.62 2.53
CA ALA A 109 -14.61 13.19 1.20
C ALA A 109 -13.39 13.12 0.27
N ASN A 110 -12.20 12.86 0.80
CA ASN A 110 -10.98 12.68 0.02
C ASN A 110 -10.32 11.32 0.33
N SER A 111 -11.14 10.31 0.53
CA SER A 111 -10.74 8.94 0.79
C SER A 111 -11.46 8.01 -0.19
N TYR A 112 -10.73 7.09 -0.77
CA TYR A 112 -11.20 6.18 -1.83
C TYR A 112 -10.76 4.77 -1.48
N GLY A 113 -11.72 3.87 -1.28
CA GLY A 113 -11.47 2.51 -0.81
C GLY A 113 -12.13 1.44 -1.65
N TYR A 114 -11.48 0.27 -1.74
CA TYR A 114 -12.06 -0.97 -2.24
C TYR A 114 -12.29 -1.90 -1.07
N TYR A 115 -13.51 -2.38 -0.97
CA TYR A 115 -14.00 -3.19 0.14
C TYR A 115 -14.12 -4.66 -0.24
N GLY A 116 -13.78 -5.55 0.69
CA GLY A 116 -13.84 -7.00 0.48
C GLY A 116 -15.19 -7.56 0.05
N ASN A 117 -16.27 -6.81 0.21
CA ASN A 117 -17.61 -7.15 -0.20
C ASN A 117 -17.98 -6.76 -1.66
N ALA A 118 -16.99 -6.50 -2.51
CA ALA A 118 -17.17 -6.09 -3.90
C ALA A 118 -17.68 -4.65 -4.10
N GLN A 119 -17.53 -3.79 -3.11
CA GLN A 119 -17.92 -2.39 -3.20
C GLN A 119 -16.70 -1.46 -3.23
N LYS A 120 -16.83 -0.34 -3.91
CA LYS A 120 -15.93 0.82 -3.73
C LYS A 120 -16.60 1.85 -2.84
N TYR A 121 -15.81 2.53 -2.02
CA TYR A 121 -16.28 3.51 -1.04
C TYR A 121 -15.62 4.86 -1.24
N HIS A 122 -16.43 5.91 -1.16
CA HIS A 122 -16.02 7.30 -1.16
C HIS A 122 -17.07 8.14 -0.45
N ASN A 123 -16.66 9.08 0.40
CA ASN A 123 -17.57 9.95 1.15
C ASN A 123 -18.63 9.16 1.92
N ASN A 124 -18.22 8.08 2.59
CA ASN A 124 -19.05 7.13 3.33
C ASN A 124 -20.19 6.47 2.51
N LEU A 125 -20.05 6.45 1.20
CA LEU A 125 -21.02 5.82 0.28
C LEU A 125 -20.38 4.64 -0.44
N GLY A 126 -20.96 3.44 -0.26
CA GLY A 126 -20.58 2.22 -0.97
C GLY A 126 -21.37 2.05 -2.25
N THR A 127 -20.71 1.66 -3.34
CA THR A 127 -21.33 1.30 -4.61
C THR A 127 -20.69 0.03 -5.16
N SER A 128 -21.47 -0.80 -5.87
CA SER A 128 -20.94 -2.01 -6.51
C SER A 128 -19.80 -1.67 -7.47
N TYR A 129 -18.73 -2.48 -7.45
CA TYR A 129 -17.57 -2.21 -8.28
C TYR A 129 -16.93 -3.47 -8.86
N GLY A 130 -16.40 -4.35 -8.03
CA GLY A 130 -15.56 -5.46 -8.48
C GLY A 130 -16.02 -6.81 -7.91
N SER A 131 -15.06 -7.66 -7.63
CA SER A 131 -15.26 -8.97 -7.01
C SER A 131 -15.01 -8.92 -5.52
N THR A 132 -15.65 -9.80 -4.75
CA THR A 132 -15.28 -10.01 -3.34
C THR A 132 -13.84 -10.52 -3.24
N PHE A 133 -13.14 -10.18 -2.17
CA PHE A 133 -11.85 -10.76 -1.86
C PHE A 133 -11.82 -11.36 -0.45
N ALA A 134 -10.97 -12.35 -0.23
CA ALA A 134 -10.85 -13.11 0.98
C ALA A 134 -9.36 -13.30 1.36
N THR A 135 -9.12 -13.90 2.52
CA THR A 135 -7.77 -14.24 2.98
C THR A 135 -6.96 -14.96 1.90
N GLY A 136 -5.77 -14.46 1.64
CA GLY A 136 -4.85 -14.94 0.61
C GLY A 136 -5.02 -14.27 -0.76
N ASP A 137 -6.09 -13.49 -0.98
CA ASP A 137 -6.21 -12.69 -2.21
C ASP A 137 -5.28 -11.47 -2.14
N VAL A 138 -4.62 -11.20 -3.25
CA VAL A 138 -3.81 -10.00 -3.44
C VAL A 138 -4.57 -8.98 -4.27
N ILE A 139 -4.67 -7.79 -3.75
CA ILE A 139 -5.36 -6.67 -4.37
C ILE A 139 -4.33 -5.64 -4.81
N GLY A 140 -4.21 -5.41 -6.12
CA GLY A 140 -3.40 -4.34 -6.68
C GLY A 140 -4.16 -3.02 -6.70
N CYS A 141 -3.46 -1.91 -6.54
CA CYS A 141 -3.99 -0.55 -6.65
C CYS A 141 -3.08 0.30 -7.52
N ALA A 142 -3.62 0.79 -8.61
CA ALA A 142 -3.00 1.81 -9.44
C ALA A 142 -3.76 3.12 -9.23
N PHE A 143 -3.06 4.19 -8.90
CA PHE A 143 -3.66 5.52 -8.79
C PHE A 143 -2.82 6.56 -9.51
N ASP A 144 -3.50 7.38 -10.31
CA ASP A 144 -2.94 8.42 -11.17
C ASP A 144 -3.44 9.77 -10.65
N LEU A 145 -2.57 10.48 -9.93
CA LEU A 145 -2.90 11.80 -9.40
C LEU A 145 -2.68 12.93 -10.43
N ASP A 146 -2.08 12.65 -11.58
CA ASP A 146 -1.99 13.64 -12.68
C ASP A 146 -3.34 13.75 -13.39
N ASN A 147 -4.06 12.62 -13.52
CA ASN A 147 -5.40 12.56 -14.12
C ASN A 147 -6.54 12.42 -13.10
N GLY A 148 -6.22 12.27 -11.81
CA GLY A 148 -7.19 12.13 -10.74
C GLY A 148 -8.03 10.86 -10.82
N ALA A 149 -7.40 9.69 -11.01
CA ALA A 149 -8.09 8.41 -11.20
C ALA A 149 -7.46 7.27 -10.37
N ILE A 150 -8.26 6.26 -10.04
CA ILE A 150 -7.82 5.06 -9.29
C ILE A 150 -8.50 3.80 -9.82
N TRP A 151 -7.76 2.70 -9.83
CA TRP A 151 -8.19 1.37 -10.24
C TRP A 151 -7.71 0.33 -9.22
N TRP A 152 -8.45 -0.77 -9.10
CA TRP A 152 -8.04 -1.93 -8.32
C TRP A 152 -8.07 -3.20 -9.15
N SER A 153 -7.16 -4.12 -8.87
CA SER A 153 -7.17 -5.49 -9.37
C SER A 153 -7.34 -6.48 -8.23
N LYS A 154 -7.81 -7.67 -8.54
CA LYS A 154 -7.80 -8.83 -7.67
C LYS A 154 -7.02 -9.95 -8.34
N ASN A 155 -5.96 -10.43 -7.69
CA ASN A 155 -5.10 -11.50 -8.21
C ASN A 155 -4.69 -11.25 -9.68
N GLY A 156 -4.22 -10.03 -9.96
CA GLY A 156 -3.81 -9.57 -11.28
C GLY A 156 -4.94 -9.21 -12.24
N THR A 157 -6.20 -9.50 -11.91
CA THR A 157 -7.34 -9.15 -12.77
C THR A 157 -7.91 -7.79 -12.39
N TRP A 158 -7.76 -6.80 -13.28
CA TRP A 158 -8.30 -5.47 -13.09
C TRP A 158 -9.83 -5.50 -13.05
N GLN A 159 -10.40 -4.77 -12.10
CA GLN A 159 -11.85 -4.75 -11.87
C GLN A 159 -12.56 -3.78 -12.83
N ASN A 160 -13.90 -3.86 -12.90
CA ASN A 160 -14.73 -3.03 -13.77
C ASN A 160 -14.35 -3.10 -15.27
N SER A 161 -13.86 -4.27 -15.72
CA SER A 161 -13.38 -4.49 -17.10
C SER A 161 -12.22 -3.59 -17.54
N ALA A 162 -11.49 -2.96 -16.61
CA ALA A 162 -10.29 -2.23 -16.95
C ALA A 162 -9.19 -3.18 -17.45
N THR A 163 -8.33 -2.68 -18.33
CA THR A 163 -7.15 -3.40 -18.79
C THR A 163 -5.88 -2.67 -18.38
N ILE A 164 -4.78 -3.41 -18.21
CA ILE A 164 -3.49 -2.81 -17.87
C ILE A 164 -3.05 -1.77 -18.91
N ALA A 165 -3.37 -2.01 -20.20
CA ALA A 165 -3.05 -1.09 -21.29
C ALA A 165 -3.85 0.22 -21.21
N GLU A 166 -5.14 0.17 -20.84
CA GLU A 166 -5.95 1.36 -20.61
C GLU A 166 -5.42 2.19 -19.43
N ILE A 167 -5.06 1.53 -18.34
CA ILE A 167 -4.49 2.18 -17.15
C ILE A 167 -3.17 2.85 -17.49
N ALA A 168 -2.26 2.15 -18.17
CA ALA A 168 -0.98 2.69 -18.63
C ALA A 168 -1.16 3.92 -19.53
N ALA A 169 -2.15 3.87 -20.43
CA ALA A 169 -2.49 4.98 -21.33
C ALA A 169 -3.22 6.15 -20.61
N GLY A 170 -3.55 6.04 -19.33
CA GLY A 170 -4.32 7.05 -18.60
C GLY A 170 -5.80 7.12 -19.00
N THR A 171 -6.34 6.05 -19.60
CA THR A 171 -7.75 5.98 -19.98
C THR A 171 -8.62 5.70 -18.76
N THR A 172 -9.49 6.62 -18.40
CA THR A 172 -10.26 6.58 -17.15
C THR A 172 -11.65 5.97 -17.26
N THR A 173 -12.05 5.48 -18.44
CA THR A 173 -13.41 4.95 -18.69
C THR A 173 -13.82 3.87 -17.70
N ASN A 174 -12.88 2.97 -17.38
CA ASN A 174 -13.10 1.84 -16.46
C ASN A 174 -12.48 2.07 -15.06
N ALA A 175 -12.09 3.32 -14.75
CA ALA A 175 -11.60 3.65 -13.42
C ALA A 175 -12.67 3.42 -12.35
N ALA A 176 -12.22 3.07 -11.15
CA ALA A 176 -13.12 2.99 -10.00
C ALA A 176 -13.66 4.38 -9.64
N TYR A 177 -12.75 5.35 -9.57
CA TYR A 177 -13.09 6.75 -9.37
C TYR A 177 -12.28 7.63 -10.29
N THR A 178 -12.87 8.76 -10.66
CA THR A 178 -12.26 9.87 -11.40
C THR A 178 -12.55 11.18 -10.67
N GLY A 179 -11.82 12.25 -11.02
CA GLY A 179 -12.01 13.56 -10.39
C GLY A 179 -11.49 13.62 -8.96
N ILE A 180 -10.50 12.77 -8.63
CA ILE A 180 -9.76 12.86 -7.36
C ILE A 180 -9.11 14.24 -7.27
N ASN A 181 -9.24 14.91 -6.12
CA ASN A 181 -8.67 16.25 -5.94
C ASN A 181 -7.16 16.21 -5.88
N THR A 182 -6.51 16.51 -6.99
CA THR A 182 -5.05 16.43 -7.17
C THR A 182 -4.27 17.56 -6.47
N SER A 183 -4.96 18.45 -5.75
CA SER A 183 -4.31 19.50 -4.93
C SER A 183 -4.03 19.05 -3.49
N LEU A 184 -4.27 17.78 -3.17
CA LEU A 184 -4.09 17.21 -1.83
C LEU A 184 -3.00 16.14 -1.83
N PHE A 185 -2.33 15.99 -0.69
CA PHE A 185 -1.48 14.84 -0.43
C PHE A 185 -2.32 13.61 -0.10
N TYR A 186 -2.11 12.54 -0.85
CA TYR A 186 -2.69 11.23 -0.62
C TYR A 186 -1.66 10.25 -0.10
N TYR A 187 -2.09 9.44 0.83
CA TYR A 187 -1.36 8.32 1.40
C TYR A 187 -2.06 7.04 1.01
N VAL A 188 -1.32 6.00 0.69
CA VAL A 188 -1.89 4.66 0.64
C VAL A 188 -2.36 4.29 2.04
N ALA A 189 -3.54 3.71 2.14
CA ALA A 189 -4.17 3.45 3.42
C ALA A 189 -4.91 2.12 3.43
N LEU A 190 -4.88 1.45 4.58
CA LEU A 190 -5.54 0.19 4.86
C LEU A 190 -6.39 0.34 6.13
N SER A 191 -7.58 -0.21 6.14
CA SER A 191 -8.41 -0.35 7.34
C SER A 191 -9.02 -1.75 7.46
N CYS A 192 -9.16 -2.20 8.71
CA CYS A 192 -9.81 -3.45 9.08
C CYS A 192 -10.84 -3.19 10.19
N LYS A 193 -11.75 -4.15 10.43
CA LYS A 193 -12.89 -3.92 11.34
C LYS A 193 -12.92 -4.80 12.58
N ASN A 194 -12.74 -6.11 12.42
CA ASN A 194 -12.96 -7.06 13.51
C ASN A 194 -11.65 -7.62 14.07
N SER A 195 -11.76 -8.24 15.24
CA SER A 195 -10.62 -8.92 15.86
C SER A 195 -9.99 -9.96 14.95
N GLY A 196 -8.70 -9.78 14.68
CA GLY A 196 -7.92 -10.68 13.84
C GLY A 196 -7.94 -10.33 12.36
N ASP A 197 -8.79 -9.40 11.91
CA ASP A 197 -8.72 -8.93 10.53
C ASP A 197 -7.42 -8.17 10.31
N ALA A 198 -6.72 -8.52 9.24
CA ALA A 198 -5.41 -7.97 8.93
C ALA A 198 -5.15 -7.91 7.43
N GLY A 199 -4.40 -6.89 7.01
CA GLY A 199 -3.83 -6.81 5.68
C GLY A 199 -2.33 -6.60 5.73
N ILE A 200 -1.61 -7.12 4.73
CA ILE A 200 -0.18 -6.91 4.55
C ILE A 200 0.01 -6.08 3.28
N MET A 201 0.75 -4.98 3.41
CA MET A 201 1.06 -4.09 2.31
C MET A 201 2.37 -4.48 1.65
N ASN A 202 2.40 -4.37 0.32
CA ASN A 202 3.61 -4.37 -0.49
C ASN A 202 3.68 -3.06 -1.26
N PHE A 203 4.64 -2.21 -0.93
CA PHE A 203 4.96 -0.99 -1.68
C PHE A 203 6.08 -1.22 -2.71
N GLY A 204 6.53 -2.48 -2.85
CA GLY A 204 7.62 -2.95 -3.70
C GLY A 204 8.77 -3.62 -2.97
N GLN A 205 8.82 -3.57 -1.63
CA GLN A 205 9.95 -4.13 -0.87
C GLN A 205 9.84 -5.61 -0.56
N LEU A 206 8.67 -6.23 -0.72
CA LEU A 206 8.43 -7.59 -0.30
C LEU A 206 7.31 -8.24 -1.13
N ALA A 207 7.62 -9.29 -1.86
CA ALA A 207 6.61 -10.12 -2.50
C ALA A 207 5.64 -10.71 -1.46
N LEU A 208 4.35 -10.67 -1.76
CA LEU A 208 3.31 -11.25 -0.89
C LEU A 208 3.19 -12.76 -1.11
N ASN A 209 3.30 -13.21 -2.36
CA ASN A 209 3.24 -14.63 -2.74
C ASN A 209 4.40 -15.04 -3.65
N SER A 210 4.43 -14.56 -4.89
CA SER A 210 5.37 -15.02 -5.91
C SER A 210 6.43 -13.99 -6.29
N GLY A 211 6.08 -12.71 -6.26
CA GLY A 211 7.01 -11.64 -6.61
C GLY A 211 7.53 -11.66 -8.04
N GLY A 212 8.55 -10.86 -8.27
CA GLY A 212 9.32 -10.83 -9.52
C GLY A 212 8.93 -9.72 -10.47
N ASN A 213 7.89 -8.93 -10.18
CA ASN A 213 7.50 -7.80 -11.01
C ASN A 213 7.99 -6.47 -10.39
N ALA A 214 8.51 -5.61 -11.24
CA ALA A 214 9.00 -4.28 -10.87
C ALA A 214 8.32 -3.21 -11.73
N ASP A 215 8.46 -1.95 -11.31
CA ASP A 215 8.09 -0.81 -12.14
C ASP A 215 9.08 -0.56 -13.29
N ASP A 216 8.80 0.41 -14.14
CA ASP A 216 9.65 0.73 -15.30
C ASP A 216 11.05 1.24 -14.89
N ASN A 217 11.25 1.64 -13.63
CA ASN A 217 12.54 2.06 -13.08
C ASN A 217 13.32 0.89 -12.45
N GLY A 218 12.74 -0.31 -12.44
CA GLY A 218 13.33 -1.51 -11.86
C GLY A 218 13.15 -1.62 -10.35
N TYR A 219 12.27 -0.82 -9.75
CA TYR A 219 11.93 -0.92 -8.32
C TYR A 219 10.68 -1.77 -8.12
N GLY A 220 10.75 -2.65 -7.17
CA GLY A 220 9.62 -3.46 -6.75
C GLY A 220 9.88 -4.95 -6.80
N ASP A 221 9.13 -5.67 -5.97
CA ASP A 221 8.98 -7.12 -5.97
C ASP A 221 7.49 -7.39 -5.78
N PHE A 222 6.72 -7.04 -6.83
CA PHE A 222 5.26 -7.18 -6.84
C PHE A 222 4.85 -8.56 -7.33
N ASP A 223 3.69 -9.03 -6.88
CA ASP A 223 3.15 -10.32 -7.33
C ASP A 223 2.57 -10.23 -8.74
N TYR A 224 2.13 -9.05 -9.16
CA TYR A 224 1.49 -8.82 -10.47
C TYR A 224 2.13 -7.67 -11.24
N ASP A 225 1.91 -7.68 -12.56
CA ASP A 225 2.43 -6.66 -13.45
C ASP A 225 2.01 -5.25 -13.05
N VAL A 226 2.98 -4.36 -12.94
CA VAL A 226 2.79 -2.93 -12.74
C VAL A 226 2.37 -2.30 -14.07
N PRO A 227 1.30 -1.49 -14.14
CA PRO A 227 0.98 -0.77 -15.37
C PRO A 227 2.13 0.16 -15.79
N ALA A 228 2.50 0.17 -17.07
CA ALA A 228 3.59 0.99 -17.56
C ALA A 228 3.40 2.47 -17.20
N GLY A 229 4.46 3.13 -16.75
CA GLY A 229 4.45 4.51 -16.25
C GLY A 229 3.95 4.67 -14.81
N PHE A 230 3.56 3.60 -14.14
CA PHE A 230 3.28 3.61 -12.69
C PHE A 230 4.52 3.19 -11.91
N ASN A 231 4.73 3.79 -10.76
CA ASN A 231 5.92 3.64 -9.96
C ASN A 231 5.61 2.98 -8.60
N ALA A 232 6.56 2.21 -8.11
CA ALA A 232 6.58 1.76 -6.72
C ALA A 232 6.71 2.97 -5.77
N LEU A 233 6.01 2.94 -4.65
CA LEU A 233 6.03 4.05 -3.69
C LEU A 233 7.30 4.00 -2.83
N ASN A 234 8.38 4.52 -3.38
CA ASN A 234 9.69 4.63 -2.72
C ASN A 234 10.31 6.02 -2.92
N GLN A 235 11.36 6.29 -2.16
CA GLN A 235 12.00 7.59 -2.15
C GLN A 235 12.67 7.93 -3.50
N ASP A 236 13.27 6.96 -4.19
CA ASP A 236 13.98 7.21 -5.45
C ASP A 236 13.02 7.60 -6.58
N ASN A 237 11.84 7.00 -6.64
CA ASN A 237 10.78 7.37 -7.58
C ASN A 237 10.18 8.76 -7.28
N MET A 238 10.38 9.28 -6.08
CA MET A 238 9.91 10.61 -5.67
C MET A 238 10.95 11.71 -5.92
N VAL A 239 12.21 11.34 -6.20
CA VAL A 239 13.29 12.31 -6.48
C VAL A 239 13.04 12.97 -7.84
N GLY A 240 12.92 14.30 -7.85
CA GLY A 240 12.64 15.09 -9.05
C GLY A 240 11.17 15.43 -9.26
N THR A 241 10.26 14.85 -8.51
CA THR A 241 8.91 15.38 -8.35
C THR A 241 8.95 16.37 -7.17
N GLU A 242 8.57 17.64 -7.37
CA GLU A 242 8.51 18.65 -6.28
C GLU A 242 7.46 18.33 -5.21
N GLN A 243 7.16 17.05 -5.01
CA GLN A 243 6.00 16.53 -4.29
C GLN A 243 6.37 15.72 -3.06
N PHE A 244 7.62 15.83 -2.60
CA PHE A 244 8.07 15.16 -1.40
C PHE A 244 7.66 15.96 -0.15
N GLN A 245 6.76 15.42 0.65
CA GLN A 245 6.55 15.87 2.01
C GLN A 245 7.11 14.83 2.98
N SER A 246 8.34 15.03 3.43
CA SER A 246 8.90 14.25 4.53
C SER A 246 8.31 14.75 5.85
N ALA A 247 7.83 13.83 6.68
CA ALA A 247 7.44 14.12 8.06
C ALA A 247 8.64 14.49 8.96
N PHE A 248 9.86 14.42 8.43
CA PHE A 248 11.11 14.75 9.11
C PHE A 248 11.84 15.91 8.44
N SER A 249 11.74 17.10 9.00
CA SER A 249 12.70 18.18 8.72
C SER A 249 13.77 18.21 9.83
N TRP A 250 15.00 17.83 9.49
CA TRP A 250 16.15 18.09 10.34
C TRP A 250 16.53 19.57 10.25
N ILE A 251 16.17 20.36 11.24
CA ILE A 251 16.69 21.73 11.38
C ILE A 251 18.03 21.62 12.07
N LYS A 252 19.10 21.73 11.31
CA LYS A 252 20.46 21.91 11.88
C LYS A 252 20.59 23.37 12.29
N ASN A 253 20.43 23.67 13.57
CA ASN A 253 20.85 24.95 14.11
C ASN A 253 22.38 25.05 13.99
N ARG A 254 22.85 26.09 13.31
CA ARG A 254 24.26 26.52 13.32
C ARG A 254 24.48 27.42 14.51
#